data_67b83878f2757e509a29af420c1d8f71
#
_entry.id   67b83878f2757e509a29af420c1d8f71
#
_cell.length_a   1.000
_cell.length_b   1.000
_cell.length_c   1.000
_cell.angle_alpha   90.00
_cell.angle_beta   90.00
_cell.angle_gamma   90.00
#
_symmetry.space_group_name_H-M   'P 1'
#
loop_
_entity.id
_entity.type
_entity.pdbx_description
1 polymer ?
#
loop_
_entity_poly.entity_id
_entity_poly.type
_entity_poly.pdbx_seq_one_letter_code
_entity_poly.pdbx_strand_id
1 'polypeptide(L)'
;EIINKALLYALILGIPSCIGLVLLSEELIITLFQYEAFDAYAAKKSSLSLQAYGSGLMAFIAVKILAPVFLSRGDTKTPVKAGVVAMTSNILLNLILAYYYGHVGLAVATSISALINASLLYYFLLKQSIFKFSAAFYKMLYKVILASIIMVLYIYYSASTIDHYLQSSMMERVTMTSEIIII
;
A
#
# COMPACT_ATOMS: atom_id res chain seq x y z
N GLU A 1 6.35 2.91 -24.28
CA GLU A 1 7.64 2.73 -23.60
C GLU A 1 7.65 3.43 -22.23
N ILE A 2 7.27 4.71 -22.16
CA ILE A 2 7.27 5.52 -20.92
C ILE A 2 6.41 4.89 -19.82
N ILE A 3 5.21 4.41 -20.14
CA ILE A 3 4.29 3.76 -19.17
C ILE A 3 4.95 2.51 -18.57
N ASN A 4 5.60 1.68 -19.38
CA ASN A 4 6.28 0.48 -18.89
C ASN A 4 7.42 0.84 -17.93
N LYS A 5 8.20 1.89 -18.22
CA LYS A 5 9.25 2.38 -17.32
C LYS A 5 8.67 2.92 -16.01
N ALA A 6 7.61 3.72 -16.08
CA ALA A 6 6.93 4.24 -14.89
C ALA A 6 6.38 3.12 -13.99
N LEU A 7 5.73 2.11 -14.59
CA LEU A 7 5.25 0.94 -13.86
C LEU A 7 6.40 0.11 -13.28
N LEU A 8 7.54 -0.02 -13.98
CA LEU A 8 8.72 -0.71 -13.44
C LEU A 8 9.27 -0.01 -12.19
N TYR A 9 9.43 1.32 -12.23
CA TYR A 9 9.87 2.08 -11.05
C TYR A 9 8.86 1.99 -9.91
N ALA A 10 7.57 2.02 -10.23
CA ALA A 10 6.50 1.83 -9.24
C ALA A 10 6.57 0.46 -8.56
N LEU A 11 6.89 -0.61 -9.31
CA LEU A 11 7.06 -1.96 -8.74
C LEU A 11 8.29 -2.03 -7.83
N ILE A 12 9.43 -1.48 -8.29
CA ILE A 12 10.70 -1.53 -7.54
C ILE A 12 10.57 -0.86 -6.17
N LEU A 13 9.93 0.30 -6.12
CA LEU A 13 9.76 1.07 -4.89
C LEU A 13 8.47 0.68 -4.15
N GLY A 14 7.39 0.46 -4.88
CA GLY A 14 6.06 0.27 -4.31
C GLY A 14 5.88 -1.08 -3.62
N ILE A 15 6.37 -2.18 -4.19
CA ILE A 15 6.16 -3.51 -3.59
C ILE A 15 6.91 -3.64 -2.25
N PRO A 16 8.22 -3.32 -2.16
CA PRO A 16 8.91 -3.37 -0.85
C PRO A 16 8.30 -2.42 0.17
N SER A 17 7.95 -1.18 -0.24
CA SER A 17 7.31 -0.20 0.66
C SER A 17 5.95 -0.67 1.16
N CYS A 18 5.13 -1.27 0.28
CA CYS A 18 3.83 -1.84 0.65
C CYS A 18 4.00 -2.94 1.71
N ILE A 19 4.92 -3.88 1.47
CA ILE A 19 5.21 -4.99 2.38
C ILE A 19 5.77 -4.46 3.70
N GLY A 20 6.71 -3.53 3.66
CA GLY A 20 7.29 -2.90 4.86
C GLY A 20 6.23 -2.21 5.71
N LEU A 21 5.35 -1.39 5.10
CA LEU A 21 4.25 -0.73 5.81
C LEU A 21 3.26 -1.71 6.43
N VAL A 22 2.99 -2.83 5.76
CA VAL A 22 2.06 -3.85 6.29
C VAL A 22 2.70 -4.61 7.46
N LEU A 23 3.95 -5.04 7.31
CA LEU A 23 4.62 -5.86 8.32
C LEU A 23 5.07 -5.06 9.54
N LEU A 24 5.59 -3.85 9.33
CA LEU A 24 6.13 -2.99 10.40
C LEU A 24 5.12 -1.95 10.89
N SER A 25 3.83 -2.10 10.57
CA SER A 25 2.80 -1.11 10.93
C SER A 25 2.66 -0.90 12.43
N GLU A 26 2.76 -1.96 13.22
CA GLU A 26 2.62 -1.91 14.67
C GLU A 26 3.83 -1.23 15.31
N GLU A 27 5.03 -1.63 14.91
CA GLU A 27 6.28 -1.04 15.37
C GLU A 27 6.39 0.45 15.01
N LEU A 28 6.00 0.81 13.80
CA LEU A 28 5.98 2.20 13.34
C LEU A 28 5.02 3.06 14.18
N ILE A 29 3.80 2.58 14.40
CA ILE A 29 2.81 3.32 15.19
C ILE A 29 3.24 3.42 16.65
N ILE A 30 3.73 2.34 17.24
CA ILE A 30 4.23 2.33 18.61
C ILE A 30 5.40 3.30 18.77
N THR A 31 6.38 3.24 17.86
CA THR A 31 7.58 4.06 17.92
C THR A 31 7.28 5.54 17.77
N LEU A 32 6.36 5.91 16.87
CA LEU A 32 6.10 7.31 16.51
C LEU A 32 5.03 7.97 17.39
N PHE A 33 4.05 7.21 17.90
CA PHE A 33 2.84 7.78 18.48
C PHE A 33 2.51 7.28 19.89
N GLN A 34 3.08 6.18 20.38
CA GLN A 34 2.71 5.64 21.70
C GLN A 34 3.39 6.43 22.82
N TYR A 35 2.81 7.60 23.17
CA TYR A 35 3.23 8.45 24.29
C TYR A 35 2.01 8.83 25.11
N GLU A 36 2.22 9.02 26.41
CA GLU A 36 1.25 9.54 27.38
C GLU A 36 -0.20 9.04 27.17
N ALA A 37 -1.06 9.85 26.56
CA ALA A 37 -2.47 9.55 26.36
C ALA A 37 -2.76 8.56 25.20
N PHE A 38 -1.77 8.22 24.36
CA PHE A 38 -1.94 7.27 23.26
C PHE A 38 -1.65 5.85 23.74
N ASP A 39 -2.70 5.19 24.22
CA ASP A 39 -2.60 3.86 24.82
C ASP A 39 -2.37 2.73 23.81
N ALA A 40 -2.10 1.53 24.31
CA ALA A 40 -1.85 0.35 23.49
C ALA A 40 -3.05 -0.03 22.60
N TYR A 41 -4.29 0.26 23.04
CA TYR A 41 -5.48 -0.01 22.24
C TYR A 41 -5.55 0.93 21.02
N ALA A 42 -5.30 2.22 21.23
CA ALA A 42 -5.24 3.21 20.15
C ALA A 42 -4.10 2.88 19.16
N ALA A 43 -2.93 2.48 19.68
CA ALA A 43 -1.80 2.04 18.84
C ALA A 43 -2.17 0.85 17.97
N LYS A 44 -2.80 -0.18 18.53
CA LYS A 44 -3.25 -1.36 17.78
C LYS A 44 -4.27 -1.04 16.71
N LYS A 45 -5.25 -0.22 17.01
CA LYS A 45 -6.26 0.21 16.03
C LYS A 45 -5.67 1.06 14.90
N SER A 46 -4.72 1.93 15.22
CA SER A 46 -4.01 2.76 14.22
C SER A 46 -3.10 1.91 13.34
N SER A 47 -2.41 0.90 13.90
CA SER A 47 -1.58 -0.02 13.11
C SER A 47 -2.41 -0.84 12.12
N LEU A 48 -3.59 -1.33 12.51
CA LEU A 48 -4.51 -2.02 11.61
C LEU A 48 -4.97 -1.11 10.46
N SER A 49 -5.20 0.18 10.74
CA SER A 49 -5.54 1.15 9.68
C SER A 49 -4.34 1.38 8.74
N LEU A 50 -3.12 1.46 9.27
CA LEU A 50 -1.91 1.57 8.47
C LEU A 50 -1.67 0.34 7.60
N GLN A 51 -1.91 -0.87 8.12
CA GLN A 51 -1.88 -2.12 7.35
C GLN A 51 -2.88 -2.08 6.18
N ALA A 52 -4.10 -1.64 6.46
CA ALA A 52 -5.14 -1.53 5.43
C ALA A 52 -4.73 -0.56 4.32
N TYR A 53 -4.22 0.62 4.65
CA TYR A 53 -3.71 1.57 3.65
C TYR A 53 -2.46 1.05 2.94
N GLY A 54 -1.54 0.42 3.66
CA GLY A 54 -0.33 -0.21 3.11
C GLY A 54 -0.67 -1.25 2.04
N SER A 55 -1.68 -2.10 2.29
CA SER A 55 -2.14 -3.10 1.32
C SER A 55 -2.70 -2.48 0.04
N GLY A 56 -3.30 -1.28 0.12
CA GLY A 56 -3.81 -0.52 -1.03
C GLY A 56 -2.77 0.32 -1.77
N LEU A 57 -1.56 0.48 -1.23
CA LEU A 57 -0.55 1.40 -1.74
C LEU A 57 -0.24 1.20 -3.23
N MET A 58 -0.08 -0.06 -3.67
CA MET A 58 0.17 -0.37 -5.08
C MET A 58 -0.97 0.08 -5.99
N ALA A 59 -2.22 -0.04 -5.54
CA ALA A 59 -3.37 0.45 -6.30
C ALA A 59 -3.38 1.98 -6.40
N PHE A 60 -3.05 2.69 -5.32
CA PHE A 60 -2.93 4.16 -5.36
C PHE A 60 -1.85 4.61 -6.34
N ILE A 61 -0.68 3.96 -6.35
CA ILE A 61 0.40 4.26 -7.29
C ILE A 61 -0.04 3.94 -8.73
N ALA A 62 -0.68 2.79 -8.94
CA ALA A 62 -1.16 2.39 -10.26
C ALA A 62 -2.15 3.41 -10.84
N VAL A 63 -3.13 3.90 -10.06
CA VAL A 63 -4.07 4.94 -10.49
C VAL A 63 -3.33 6.20 -10.93
N LYS A 64 -2.32 6.66 -10.17
CA LYS A 64 -1.51 7.86 -10.50
C LYS A 64 -0.70 7.72 -11.79
N ILE A 65 -0.35 6.50 -12.18
CA ILE A 65 0.37 6.24 -13.43
C ILE A 65 -0.60 6.04 -14.60
N LEU A 66 -1.70 5.30 -14.38
CA LEU A 66 -2.61 4.90 -15.46
C LEU A 66 -3.56 6.03 -15.87
N ALA A 67 -4.05 6.85 -14.95
CA ALA A 67 -4.98 7.93 -15.27
C ALA A 67 -4.39 8.98 -16.24
N PRO A 68 -3.15 9.49 -16.07
CA PRO A 68 -2.53 10.42 -16.99
C PRO A 68 -2.37 9.87 -18.42
N VAL A 69 -2.30 8.55 -18.59
CA VAL A 69 -2.20 7.92 -19.93
C VAL A 69 -3.44 8.22 -20.78
N PHE A 70 -4.62 8.20 -20.18
CA PHE A 70 -5.86 8.58 -20.87
C PHE A 70 -5.89 10.08 -21.15
N LEU A 71 -5.50 10.91 -20.18
CA LEU A 71 -5.48 12.37 -20.31
C LEU A 71 -4.55 12.82 -21.44
N SER A 72 -3.36 12.22 -21.57
CA SER A 72 -2.40 12.52 -22.64
C SER A 72 -2.93 12.19 -24.04
N ARG A 73 -3.98 11.36 -24.13
CA ARG A 73 -4.67 10.98 -25.37
C ARG A 73 -5.97 11.78 -25.61
N GLY A 74 -6.25 12.75 -24.75
CA GLY A 74 -7.50 13.53 -24.81
C GLY A 74 -8.73 12.81 -24.27
N ASP A 75 -8.58 11.57 -23.74
CA ASP A 75 -9.67 10.82 -23.12
C ASP A 75 -9.80 11.18 -21.64
N THR A 76 -10.56 12.22 -21.35
CA THR A 76 -10.88 12.61 -19.98
C THR A 76 -12.06 11.82 -19.40
N LYS A 77 -12.89 11.21 -20.26
CA LYS A 77 -14.13 10.54 -19.85
C LYS A 77 -13.87 9.21 -19.14
N THR A 78 -12.91 8.44 -19.63
CA THR A 78 -12.61 7.11 -19.09
C THR A 78 -12.09 7.17 -17.64
N PRO A 79 -11.08 8.00 -17.30
CA PRO A 79 -10.63 8.12 -15.90
C PRO A 79 -11.72 8.66 -14.98
N VAL A 80 -12.54 9.59 -15.43
CA VAL A 80 -13.66 10.12 -14.64
C VAL A 80 -14.69 9.03 -14.35
N LYS A 81 -15.08 8.22 -15.34
CA LYS A 81 -16.01 7.09 -15.13
C LYS A 81 -15.45 6.08 -14.13
N ALA A 82 -14.18 5.69 -14.28
CA ALA A 82 -13.52 4.79 -13.33
C ALA A 82 -13.49 5.38 -11.92
N GLY A 83 -13.16 6.67 -11.80
CA GLY A 83 -13.16 7.39 -10.53
C GLY A 83 -14.53 7.46 -9.86
N VAL A 84 -15.60 7.74 -10.63
CA VAL A 84 -16.98 7.76 -10.11
C VAL A 84 -17.39 6.38 -9.58
N VAL A 85 -17.09 5.30 -10.31
CA VAL A 85 -17.38 3.93 -9.84
C VAL A 85 -16.61 3.63 -8.57
N ALA A 86 -15.32 3.96 -8.51
CA ALA A 86 -14.50 3.76 -7.32
C ALA A 86 -15.01 4.59 -6.11
N MET A 87 -15.38 5.85 -6.34
CA MET A 87 -15.94 6.72 -5.31
C MET A 87 -17.26 6.17 -4.76
N THR A 88 -18.17 5.75 -5.63
CA THR A 88 -19.45 5.15 -5.23
C THR A 88 -19.21 3.87 -4.43
N SER A 89 -18.30 3.01 -4.89
CA SER A 89 -17.89 1.80 -4.16
C SER A 89 -17.31 2.15 -2.78
N ASN A 90 -16.48 3.19 -2.70
CA ASN A 90 -15.91 3.66 -1.44
C ASN A 90 -16.98 4.11 -0.44
N ILE A 91 -17.97 4.89 -0.89
CA ILE A 91 -19.07 5.35 -0.05
C ILE A 91 -19.87 4.16 0.49
N LEU A 92 -20.24 3.21 -0.38
CA LEU A 92 -21.00 2.03 0.04
C LEU A 92 -20.21 1.15 1.02
N LEU A 93 -18.94 0.91 0.72
CA LEU A 93 -18.06 0.13 1.61
C LEU A 93 -17.82 0.83 2.94
N ASN A 94 -17.68 2.16 2.95
CA ASN A 94 -17.53 2.94 4.16
C ASN A 94 -18.76 2.79 5.08
N LEU A 95 -19.97 2.86 4.54
CA LEU A 95 -21.19 2.69 5.33
C LEU A 95 -21.25 1.31 6.00
N ILE A 96 -20.82 0.27 5.30
CA ILE A 96 -20.84 -1.10 5.82
C ILE A 96 -19.68 -1.34 6.79
N LEU A 97 -18.44 -1.07 6.34
CA LEU A 97 -17.24 -1.44 7.09
C LEU A 97 -16.98 -0.55 8.29
N ALA A 98 -17.39 0.74 8.23
CA ALA A 98 -17.29 1.62 9.39
C ALA A 98 -18.22 1.19 10.53
N TYR A 99 -19.38 0.63 10.22
CA TYR A 99 -20.30 0.11 11.23
C TYR A 99 -19.69 -1.07 12.01
N TYR A 100 -19.00 -2.00 11.33
CA TYR A 100 -18.42 -3.19 11.97
C TYR A 100 -17.01 -2.99 12.52
N TYR A 101 -16.16 -2.19 11.85
CA TYR A 101 -14.74 -2.07 12.15
C TYR A 101 -14.30 -0.65 12.52
N GLY A 102 -15.23 0.33 12.59
CA GLY A 102 -14.92 1.72 12.89
C GLY A 102 -13.97 2.33 11.86
N HIS A 103 -12.95 3.07 12.33
CA HIS A 103 -11.99 3.74 11.45
C HIS A 103 -11.09 2.78 10.63
N VAL A 104 -10.84 1.57 11.13
CA VAL A 104 -10.13 0.54 10.34
C VAL A 104 -10.94 0.16 9.10
N GLY A 105 -12.27 0.09 9.24
CA GLY A 105 -13.17 -0.17 8.12
C GLY A 105 -13.10 0.90 7.02
N LEU A 106 -12.93 2.17 7.39
CA LEU A 106 -12.72 3.27 6.43
C LEU A 106 -11.42 3.10 5.64
N ALA A 107 -10.34 2.67 6.31
CA ALA A 107 -9.06 2.40 5.66
C ALA A 107 -9.15 1.23 4.65
N VAL A 108 -9.82 0.13 5.06
CA VAL A 108 -10.06 -1.02 4.18
C VAL A 108 -10.92 -0.63 2.97
N ALA A 109 -12.03 0.11 3.18
CA ALA A 109 -12.90 0.57 2.10
C ALA A 109 -12.13 1.43 1.08
N THR A 110 -11.25 2.31 1.56
CA THR A 110 -10.43 3.17 0.70
C THR A 110 -9.45 2.34 -0.13
N SER A 111 -8.81 1.34 0.45
CA SER A 111 -7.89 0.45 -0.26
C SER A 111 -8.61 -0.42 -1.31
N ILE A 112 -9.78 -0.95 -0.99
CA ILE A 112 -10.60 -1.73 -1.94
C ILE A 112 -11.05 -0.84 -3.10
N SER A 113 -11.52 0.38 -2.83
CA SER A 113 -11.96 1.29 -3.90
C SER A 113 -10.80 1.75 -4.79
N ALA A 114 -9.59 1.91 -4.25
CA ALA A 114 -8.40 2.16 -5.05
C ALA A 114 -8.06 0.97 -5.97
N LEU A 115 -8.21 -0.27 -5.48
CA LEU A 115 -8.06 -1.48 -6.30
C LEU A 115 -9.10 -1.54 -7.43
N ILE A 116 -10.36 -1.22 -7.14
CA ILE A 116 -11.43 -1.13 -8.15
C ILE A 116 -11.05 -0.10 -9.21
N ASN A 117 -10.62 1.10 -8.82
CA ASN A 117 -10.21 2.16 -9.74
C ASN A 117 -9.03 1.74 -10.62
N ALA A 118 -7.97 1.23 -10.02
CA ALA A 118 -6.79 0.74 -10.75
C ALA A 118 -7.15 -0.37 -11.74
N SER A 119 -8.00 -1.32 -11.32
CA SER A 119 -8.46 -2.43 -12.15
C SER A 119 -9.29 -1.96 -13.34
N LEU A 120 -10.18 -1.00 -13.14
CA LEU A 120 -10.99 -0.40 -14.22
C LEU A 120 -10.12 0.34 -15.22
N LEU A 121 -9.19 1.18 -14.75
CA LEU A 121 -8.25 1.89 -15.62
C LEU A 121 -7.42 0.90 -16.45
N TYR A 122 -6.90 -0.13 -15.80
CA TYR A 122 -6.13 -1.17 -16.48
C TYR A 122 -6.97 -1.92 -17.52
N TYR A 123 -8.19 -2.33 -17.17
CA TYR A 123 -9.13 -2.98 -18.11
C TYR A 123 -9.39 -2.11 -19.34
N PHE A 124 -9.66 -0.81 -19.17
CA PHE A 124 -9.89 0.09 -20.31
C PHE A 124 -8.65 0.28 -21.17
N LEU A 125 -7.44 0.30 -20.58
CA LEU A 125 -6.19 0.35 -21.35
C LEU A 125 -5.98 -0.89 -22.22
N LEU A 126 -6.30 -2.07 -21.68
CA LEU A 126 -6.23 -3.31 -22.43
C LEU A 126 -7.26 -3.33 -23.57
N LYS A 127 -8.51 -2.93 -23.28
CA LYS A 127 -9.60 -2.89 -24.26
C LYS A 127 -9.30 -1.96 -25.44
N GLN A 128 -8.62 -0.84 -25.18
CA GLN A 128 -8.21 0.10 -26.22
C GLN A 128 -6.90 -0.30 -26.93
N SER A 129 -6.34 -1.48 -26.59
CA SER A 129 -5.06 -1.97 -27.13
C SER A 129 -3.89 -0.98 -26.97
N ILE A 130 -3.98 -0.09 -25.97
CA ILE A 130 -3.00 0.97 -25.74
C ILE A 130 -1.73 0.39 -25.08
N PHE A 131 -1.89 -0.71 -24.34
CA PHE A 131 -0.87 -1.19 -23.44
C PHE A 131 -0.62 -2.69 -23.61
N LYS A 132 0.66 -3.06 -23.69
CA LYS A 132 1.13 -4.45 -23.54
C LYS A 132 2.33 -4.44 -22.60
N PHE A 133 2.34 -5.36 -21.66
CA PHE A 133 3.52 -5.56 -20.81
C PHE A 133 4.69 -6.05 -21.65
N SER A 134 5.86 -5.44 -21.46
CA SER A 134 7.08 -5.92 -22.08
C SER A 134 7.63 -7.15 -21.33
N ALA A 135 8.43 -7.98 -22.01
CA ALA A 135 9.13 -9.08 -21.35
C ALA A 135 10.03 -8.60 -20.19
N ALA A 136 10.59 -7.40 -20.32
CA ALA A 136 11.36 -6.75 -19.26
C ALA A 136 10.53 -6.50 -17.99
N PHE A 137 9.23 -6.21 -18.12
CA PHE A 137 8.32 -6.02 -16.98
C PHE A 137 8.20 -7.30 -16.15
N TYR A 138 7.95 -8.44 -16.78
CA TYR A 138 7.83 -9.72 -16.07
C TYR A 138 9.13 -10.15 -15.41
N LYS A 139 10.27 -9.95 -16.09
CA LYS A 139 11.61 -10.25 -15.54
C LYS A 139 11.90 -9.39 -14.30
N MET A 140 11.51 -8.12 -14.33
CA MET A 140 11.69 -7.22 -13.20
C MET A 140 10.75 -7.54 -12.05
N LEU A 141 9.48 -7.82 -12.34
CA LEU A 141 8.49 -8.26 -11.35
C LEU A 141 8.99 -9.47 -10.56
N TYR A 142 9.53 -10.47 -11.25
CA TYR A 142 10.12 -11.65 -10.61
C TYR A 142 11.26 -11.28 -9.65
N LYS A 143 12.19 -10.40 -10.08
CA LYS A 143 13.30 -9.97 -9.24
C LYS A 143 12.83 -9.20 -7.99
N VAL A 144 11.85 -8.32 -8.16
CA VAL A 144 11.28 -7.54 -7.05
C VAL A 144 10.57 -8.44 -6.06
N ILE A 145 9.81 -9.44 -6.54
CA ILE A 145 9.17 -10.44 -5.66
C ILE A 145 10.22 -11.22 -4.87
N LEU A 146 11.29 -11.69 -5.51
CA LEU A 146 12.38 -12.42 -4.81
C LEU A 146 13.02 -11.53 -3.73
N ALA A 147 13.39 -10.31 -4.08
CA ALA A 147 13.95 -9.35 -3.11
C ALA A 147 12.99 -9.08 -1.94
N SER A 148 11.70 -8.94 -2.24
CA SER A 148 10.67 -8.73 -1.22
C SER A 148 10.49 -9.94 -0.30
N ILE A 149 10.61 -11.16 -0.82
CA ILE A 149 10.58 -12.37 0.02
C ILE A 149 11.78 -12.39 0.98
N ILE A 150 12.97 -12.05 0.51
CA ILE A 150 14.17 -11.96 1.36
C ILE A 150 13.94 -10.90 2.47
N MET A 151 13.39 -9.74 2.11
CA MET A 151 13.05 -8.68 3.07
C MET A 151 12.04 -9.18 4.13
N VAL A 152 10.98 -9.90 3.70
CA VAL A 152 9.99 -10.48 4.64
C VAL A 152 10.64 -11.46 5.60
N LEU A 153 11.49 -12.37 5.10
CA LEU A 153 12.21 -13.34 5.93
C LEU A 153 13.14 -12.66 6.94
N TYR A 154 13.82 -11.60 6.50
CA TYR A 154 14.68 -10.80 7.38
C TYR A 154 13.87 -10.10 8.48
N ILE A 155 12.78 -9.42 8.11
CA ILE A 155 11.88 -8.76 9.07
C ILE A 155 11.34 -9.80 10.07
N TYR A 156 10.88 -10.95 9.59
CA TYR A 156 10.35 -12.01 10.46
C TYR A 156 11.41 -12.54 11.43
N TYR A 157 12.64 -12.75 10.97
CA TYR A 157 13.74 -13.18 11.81
C TYR A 157 14.14 -12.13 12.86
N SER A 158 14.13 -10.84 12.48
CA SER A 158 14.43 -9.73 13.38
C SER A 158 13.27 -9.43 14.35
N ALA A 159 12.04 -9.68 13.95
CA ALA A 159 10.83 -9.43 14.72
C ALA A 159 10.62 -10.41 15.90
N SER A 160 11.43 -11.49 16.01
CA SER A 160 11.41 -12.37 17.19
C SER A 160 11.81 -11.65 18.50
N THR A 161 12.21 -10.39 18.39
CA THR A 161 12.56 -9.49 19.51
C THR A 161 11.38 -8.60 19.94
N ILE A 162 10.17 -8.79 19.38
CA ILE A 162 9.01 -7.88 19.58
C ILE A 162 8.56 -7.80 21.05
N ASP A 163 8.59 -8.89 21.80
CA ASP A 163 8.21 -8.86 23.22
C ASP A 163 9.15 -7.96 24.05
N HIS A 164 10.42 -7.92 23.68
CA HIS A 164 11.40 -7.01 24.27
C HIS A 164 11.17 -5.57 23.82
N TYR A 165 10.72 -5.38 22.57
CA TYR A 165 10.44 -4.08 21.96
C TYR A 165 9.31 -3.32 22.67
N LEU A 166 8.23 -3.98 23.04
CA LEU A 166 7.09 -3.37 23.74
C LEU A 166 7.42 -2.89 25.16
N GLN A 167 8.45 -3.46 25.78
CA GLN A 167 8.92 -3.11 27.13
C GLN A 167 10.08 -2.12 27.14
N SER A 168 10.67 -1.82 25.99
CA SER A 168 11.84 -0.95 25.86
C SER A 168 11.49 0.54 25.91
N SER A 169 12.49 1.37 26.25
CA SER A 169 12.35 2.82 26.23
C SER A 169 12.19 3.36 24.80
N MET A 170 11.69 4.59 24.66
CA MET A 170 11.51 5.24 23.37
C MET A 170 12.78 5.25 22.50
N MET A 171 13.93 5.58 23.09
CA MET A 171 15.21 5.65 22.38
C MET A 171 15.64 4.28 21.85
N GLU A 172 15.44 3.23 22.62
CA GLU A 172 15.72 1.85 22.20
C GLU A 172 14.78 1.41 21.08
N ARG A 173 13.50 1.80 21.11
CA ARG A 173 12.54 1.53 20.01
C ARG A 173 12.96 2.19 18.72
N VAL A 174 13.39 3.46 18.75
CA VAL A 174 13.87 4.20 17.57
C VAL A 174 15.11 3.53 16.95
N THR A 175 16.08 3.11 17.80
CA THR A 175 17.29 2.45 17.31
C THR A 175 16.98 1.09 16.70
N MET A 176 16.19 0.24 17.36
CA MET A 176 15.79 -1.07 16.82
C MET A 176 15.01 -0.95 15.52
N THR A 177 14.07 0.01 15.43
CA THR A 177 13.30 0.23 14.20
C THR A 177 14.20 0.73 13.07
N SER A 178 15.14 1.63 13.36
CA SER A 178 16.09 2.13 12.36
C SER A 178 17.01 1.03 11.84
N GLU A 179 17.47 0.11 12.67
CA GLU A 179 18.28 -1.04 12.26
C GLU A 179 17.52 -1.97 11.30
N ILE A 180 16.22 -2.19 11.55
CA ILE A 180 15.38 -3.02 10.68
C ILE A 180 15.11 -2.35 9.30
N ILE A 181 15.02 -1.03 9.26
CA ILE A 181 14.66 -0.27 8.03
C ILE A 181 15.89 0.04 7.16
N ILE A 182 17.07 0.21 7.74
CA ILE A 182 18.29 0.65 7.03
C ILE A 182 18.96 -0.50 6.24
N ILE A 183 18.61 -1.74 6.50
CA ILE A 183 19.12 -2.91 5.78
C ILE A 183 18.16 -3.30 4.65
#